data_489c6629871e2161f20fe6e3a3d896b2
#
_entry.id   489c6629871e2161f20fe6e3a3d896b2
#
_cell.length_a   1.000
_cell.length_b   1.000
_cell.length_c   1.000
_cell.angle_alpha   90.00
_cell.angle_beta   90.00
_cell.angle_gamma   90.00
#
_symmetry.space_group_name_H-M   'P 1'
#
loop_
_entity.id
_entity.type
_entity.pdbx_description
1 polymer ?
#
loop_
_entity_poly.entity_id
_entity_poly.type
_entity_poly.pdbx_seq_one_letter_code
_entity_poly.pdbx_strand_id
1 'polypeptide(L)'
;TNTSSLLGRQFTKDQVVDENTGSFRMYWLDFCEFDNTLLLFGKIRTRSGQLISGMVQVKGFCRELFFLPREGKVAADVHQEIIPLLMEKYGLDNIRSKPETKKYAFELPNIPHETEYLKVLLPYQTSKSKNVTIPAELEGDTFCHVFGGNTNIFESFVVQRKVMGPCWLEIKNGDFDQLKGASHCAVDVLVSKPENVVPIADKMVPDLNCISVSVQTVMNPRE
;
A
#
# COMPACT_ATOMS: atom_id res chain seq x y z
N THR A 1 38.68 2.84 -8.19
CA THR A 1 38.25 2.00 -7.05
C THR A 1 36.87 1.46 -7.39
N ASN A 2 36.82 0.14 -7.63
CA ASN A 2 35.62 -0.60 -8.07
C ASN A 2 34.52 -0.53 -7.00
N THR A 3 33.49 0.27 -7.22
CA THR A 3 32.24 0.30 -6.44
C THR A 3 31.29 -0.88 -6.74
N SER A 4 31.63 -1.73 -7.71
CA SER A 4 30.81 -2.88 -8.14
C SER A 4 30.82 -4.09 -7.18
N SER A 5 31.66 -4.09 -6.13
CA SER A 5 31.76 -5.21 -5.19
C SER A 5 30.84 -5.10 -3.95
N LEU A 6 30.16 -3.97 -3.77
CA LEU A 6 29.24 -3.76 -2.64
C LEU A 6 27.77 -4.06 -2.98
N LEU A 7 27.43 -4.15 -4.26
CA LEU A 7 26.12 -4.63 -4.69
C LEU A 7 26.13 -6.16 -4.60
N GLY A 8 25.35 -6.70 -3.67
CA GLY A 8 25.16 -8.13 -3.53
C GLY A 8 24.75 -8.77 -4.86
N ARG A 9 24.98 -10.09 -5.01
CA ARG A 9 24.66 -10.83 -6.22
C ARG A 9 23.20 -10.62 -6.61
N GLN A 10 22.97 -9.97 -7.75
CA GLN A 10 21.63 -9.79 -8.29
C GLN A 10 21.09 -11.09 -8.89
N PHE A 11 19.83 -11.37 -8.63
CA PHE A 11 19.12 -12.52 -9.17
C PHE A 11 18.20 -12.08 -10.31
N THR A 12 18.05 -12.95 -11.29
CA THR A 12 17.17 -12.73 -12.45
C THR A 12 15.76 -13.23 -12.17
N LYS A 13 14.80 -12.76 -12.96
CA LYS A 13 13.41 -13.21 -12.91
C LYS A 13 13.29 -14.75 -12.93
N ASP A 14 14.02 -15.41 -13.83
CA ASP A 14 13.95 -16.87 -14.02
C ASP A 14 14.45 -17.67 -12.81
N GLN A 15 15.28 -17.06 -11.97
CA GLN A 15 15.74 -17.68 -10.72
C GLN A 15 14.74 -17.54 -9.56
N VAL A 16 13.78 -16.61 -9.68
CA VAL A 16 12.87 -16.23 -8.62
C VAL A 16 11.43 -16.66 -8.92
N VAL A 17 10.94 -16.38 -10.12
CA VAL A 17 9.54 -16.62 -10.51
C VAL A 17 9.32 -18.08 -10.88
N ASP A 18 8.28 -18.68 -10.32
CA ASP A 18 7.80 -20.00 -10.72
C ASP A 18 7.14 -19.91 -12.10
N GLU A 19 7.63 -20.71 -13.05
CA GLU A 19 7.17 -20.72 -14.45
C GLU A 19 5.69 -21.12 -14.61
N ASN A 20 5.20 -21.98 -13.71
CA ASN A 20 3.83 -22.49 -13.81
C ASN A 20 2.80 -21.47 -13.32
N THR A 21 3.17 -20.67 -12.31
CA THR A 21 2.24 -19.71 -11.66
C THR A 21 2.51 -18.28 -12.09
N GLY A 22 3.69 -17.98 -12.65
CA GLY A 22 4.12 -16.61 -12.95
C GLY A 22 4.28 -15.71 -11.71
N SER A 23 4.42 -16.33 -10.54
CA SER A 23 4.48 -15.65 -9.25
C SER A 23 5.73 -16.06 -8.46
N PHE A 24 6.01 -15.35 -7.37
CA PHE A 24 7.05 -15.72 -6.42
C PHE A 24 6.58 -15.45 -4.98
N ARG A 25 7.31 -16.02 -4.02
CA ARG A 25 6.97 -15.88 -2.59
C ARG A 25 7.97 -14.96 -1.89
N MET A 26 7.43 -14.01 -1.14
CA MET A 26 8.17 -13.08 -0.30
C MET A 26 7.64 -13.13 1.14
N TYR A 27 8.54 -13.31 2.11
CA TYR A 27 8.24 -13.03 3.51
C TYR A 27 8.61 -11.56 3.77
N TRP A 28 7.62 -10.68 3.88
CA TRP A 28 7.87 -9.28 4.15
C TRP A 28 8.16 -9.07 5.64
N LEU A 29 9.08 -8.16 5.94
CA LEU A 29 9.58 -7.87 7.29
C LEU A 29 9.34 -6.43 7.69
N ASP A 30 9.52 -5.52 6.75
CA ASP A 30 9.46 -4.08 6.98
C ASP A 30 8.95 -3.36 5.75
N PHE A 31 8.55 -2.11 5.91
CA PHE A 31 8.02 -1.29 4.83
C PHE A 31 8.52 0.15 4.91
N CYS A 32 8.41 0.85 3.79
CA CYS A 32 8.58 2.29 3.71
C CYS A 32 7.56 2.86 2.70
N GLU A 33 6.96 3.99 3.03
CA GLU A 33 6.16 4.75 2.08
C GLU A 33 7.06 5.76 1.35
N PHE A 34 7.07 5.71 0.05
CA PHE A 34 7.87 6.60 -0.78
C PHE A 34 7.14 6.97 -2.07
N ASP A 35 7.04 8.26 -2.35
CA ASP A 35 6.42 8.81 -3.57
C ASP A 35 5.06 8.17 -3.89
N ASN A 36 4.16 8.15 -2.89
CA ASN A 36 2.83 7.54 -2.97
C ASN A 36 2.82 6.06 -3.41
N THR A 37 3.88 5.34 -3.09
CA THR A 37 4.00 3.90 -3.27
C THR A 37 4.40 3.23 -1.97
N LEU A 38 4.21 1.91 -1.88
CA LEU A 38 4.63 1.11 -0.75
C LEU A 38 5.84 0.27 -1.14
N LEU A 39 6.95 0.43 -0.42
CA LEU A 39 8.13 -0.43 -0.52
C LEU A 39 8.03 -1.49 0.57
N LEU A 40 8.01 -2.75 0.18
CA LEU A 40 8.07 -3.90 1.09
C LEU A 40 9.48 -4.50 1.04
N PHE A 41 10.10 -4.69 2.19
CA PHE A 41 11.41 -5.31 2.34
C PHE A 41 11.28 -6.67 3.02
N GLY A 42 12.07 -7.65 2.56
CA GLY A 42 12.02 -8.97 3.18
C GLY A 42 12.87 -10.03 2.51
N LYS A 43 12.46 -11.27 2.68
CA LYS A 43 13.11 -12.46 2.13
C LYS A 43 12.29 -13.04 0.98
N ILE A 44 12.92 -13.19 -0.17
CA ILE A 44 12.33 -13.84 -1.33
C ILE A 44 12.89 -15.26 -1.42
N ARG A 45 12.01 -16.24 -1.67
CA ARG A 45 12.39 -17.62 -1.91
C ARG A 45 12.61 -17.82 -3.40
N THR A 46 13.84 -18.18 -3.79
CA THR A 46 14.20 -18.54 -5.18
C THR A 46 13.62 -19.88 -5.55
N ARG A 47 13.63 -20.21 -6.84
CA ARG A 47 13.24 -21.54 -7.37
C ARG A 47 14.10 -22.68 -6.81
N SER A 48 15.38 -22.42 -6.49
CA SER A 48 16.26 -23.39 -5.83
C SER A 48 16.01 -23.52 -4.32
N GLY A 49 15.07 -22.76 -3.75
CA GLY A 49 14.75 -22.77 -2.32
C GLY A 49 15.61 -21.82 -1.48
N GLN A 50 16.58 -21.12 -2.07
CA GLN A 50 17.43 -20.16 -1.38
C GLN A 50 16.60 -18.94 -0.94
N LEU A 51 16.90 -18.40 0.25
CA LEU A 51 16.35 -17.14 0.74
C LEU A 51 17.31 -15.99 0.43
N ILE A 52 16.82 -14.98 -0.26
CA ILE A 52 17.56 -13.77 -0.66
C ILE A 52 16.85 -12.53 -0.18
N SER A 53 17.56 -11.41 -0.05
CA SER A 53 16.94 -10.11 0.25
C SER A 53 16.16 -9.60 -0.96
N GLY A 54 15.02 -8.98 -0.73
CA GLY A 54 14.20 -8.40 -1.79
C GLY A 54 13.49 -7.13 -1.36
N MET A 55 13.31 -6.24 -2.33
CA MET A 55 12.43 -5.07 -2.23
C MET A 55 11.35 -5.21 -3.29
N VAL A 56 10.09 -5.02 -2.86
CA VAL A 56 8.93 -4.99 -3.76
C VAL A 56 8.26 -3.63 -3.62
N GLN A 57 8.31 -2.83 -4.69
CA GLN A 57 7.56 -1.58 -4.77
C GLN A 57 6.16 -1.85 -5.31
N VAL A 58 5.15 -1.48 -4.53
CA VAL A 58 3.74 -1.65 -4.91
C VAL A 58 3.13 -0.28 -5.20
N LYS A 59 2.58 -0.12 -6.40
CA LYS A 59 1.87 1.08 -6.87
C LYS A 59 0.37 0.83 -6.98
N GLY A 60 -0.37 1.90 -7.25
CA GLY A 60 -1.79 1.82 -7.61
C GLY A 60 -2.74 1.69 -6.43
N PHE A 61 -2.29 2.01 -5.22
CA PHE A 61 -3.19 2.11 -4.07
C PHE A 61 -4.18 3.24 -4.25
N CYS A 62 -5.41 2.98 -3.82
CA CYS A 62 -6.45 4.01 -3.67
C CYS A 62 -6.89 4.06 -2.22
N ARG A 63 -7.13 5.28 -1.73
CA ARG A 63 -7.77 5.52 -0.45
C ARG A 63 -9.25 5.12 -0.54
N GLU A 64 -9.76 4.41 0.44
CA GLU A 64 -11.17 4.10 0.56
C GLU A 64 -11.85 5.18 1.40
N LEU A 65 -12.68 5.99 0.76
CA LEU A 65 -13.49 7.01 1.41
C LEU A 65 -14.91 6.49 1.59
N PHE A 66 -15.52 6.81 2.73
CA PHE A 66 -16.91 6.48 3.02
C PHE A 66 -17.66 7.77 3.37
N PHE A 67 -18.58 8.16 2.49
CA PHE A 67 -19.42 9.33 2.67
C PHE A 67 -20.75 8.90 3.32
N LEU A 68 -21.08 9.48 4.45
CA LEU A 68 -22.34 9.23 5.15
C LEU A 68 -23.45 10.13 4.59
N PRO A 69 -24.49 9.59 3.97
CA PRO A 69 -25.63 10.39 3.50
C PRO A 69 -26.34 11.09 4.66
N ARG A 70 -26.85 12.30 4.39
CA ARG A 70 -27.74 13.01 5.32
C ARG A 70 -29.09 12.27 5.44
N GLU A 71 -29.83 12.57 6.49
CA GLU A 71 -31.20 12.07 6.67
C GLU A 71 -32.06 12.37 5.44
N GLY A 72 -32.76 11.35 4.94
CA GLY A 72 -33.58 11.44 3.72
C GLY A 72 -32.79 11.41 2.40
N LYS A 73 -31.46 11.23 2.44
CA LYS A 73 -30.59 11.07 1.27
C LYS A 73 -30.07 9.64 1.19
N VAL A 74 -29.69 9.24 -0.01
CA VAL A 74 -29.11 7.91 -0.29
C VAL A 74 -27.75 8.03 -0.96
N ALA A 75 -27.00 6.92 -1.05
CA ALA A 75 -25.68 6.90 -1.67
C ALA A 75 -25.69 7.42 -3.13
N ALA A 76 -26.77 7.27 -3.85
CA ALA A 76 -26.91 7.79 -5.22
C ALA A 76 -26.93 9.34 -5.26
N ASP A 77 -27.56 10.00 -4.29
CA ASP A 77 -27.57 11.47 -4.20
C ASP A 77 -26.15 11.99 -3.91
N VAL A 78 -25.45 11.34 -2.98
CA VAL A 78 -24.06 11.66 -2.66
C VAL A 78 -23.15 11.46 -3.88
N HIS A 79 -23.36 10.39 -4.65
CA HIS A 79 -22.60 10.15 -5.87
C HIS A 79 -22.76 11.30 -6.88
N GLN A 80 -24.00 11.77 -7.10
CA GLN A 80 -24.25 12.87 -8.03
C GLN A 80 -23.59 14.19 -7.61
N GLU A 81 -23.47 14.44 -6.32
CA GLU A 81 -22.80 15.63 -5.79
C GLU A 81 -21.27 15.52 -5.82
N ILE A 82 -20.71 14.47 -5.20
CA ILE A 82 -19.29 14.45 -4.89
C ILE A 82 -18.40 13.95 -6.05
N ILE A 83 -18.86 13.04 -6.89
CA ILE A 83 -18.03 12.47 -7.95
C ILE A 83 -17.60 13.51 -8.98
N PRO A 84 -18.49 14.36 -9.53
CA PRO A 84 -18.07 15.41 -10.45
C PRO A 84 -17.07 16.38 -9.84
N LEU A 85 -17.26 16.76 -8.57
CA LEU A 85 -16.35 17.67 -7.85
C LEU A 85 -14.96 17.08 -7.68
N LEU A 86 -14.86 15.79 -7.33
CA LEU A 86 -13.58 15.11 -7.19
C LEU A 86 -12.88 14.93 -8.54
N MET A 87 -13.62 14.60 -9.59
CA MET A 87 -13.09 14.45 -10.94
C MET A 87 -12.50 15.78 -11.43
N GLU A 88 -13.22 16.88 -11.29
CA GLU A 88 -12.75 18.20 -11.68
C GLU A 88 -11.52 18.64 -10.85
N LYS A 89 -11.64 18.56 -9.52
CA LYS A 89 -10.58 18.98 -8.59
C LYS A 89 -9.26 18.27 -8.83
N TYR A 90 -9.28 16.97 -9.04
CA TYR A 90 -8.08 16.14 -9.16
C TYR A 90 -7.74 15.70 -10.59
N GLY A 91 -8.54 16.10 -11.57
CA GLY A 91 -8.31 15.79 -12.99
C GLY A 91 -8.39 14.29 -13.26
N LEU A 92 -9.43 13.66 -12.76
CA LEU A 92 -9.69 12.23 -12.94
C LEU A 92 -10.73 12.04 -14.03
N ASP A 93 -10.47 11.13 -14.96
CA ASP A 93 -11.43 10.76 -16.01
C ASP A 93 -12.51 9.80 -15.49
N ASN A 94 -12.19 9.06 -14.41
CA ASN A 94 -13.10 8.10 -13.80
C ASN A 94 -12.77 7.91 -12.31
N ILE A 95 -13.83 7.77 -11.48
CA ILE A 95 -13.74 7.42 -10.06
C ILE A 95 -14.64 6.21 -9.80
N ARG A 96 -14.08 5.16 -9.24
CA ARG A 96 -14.86 3.98 -8.83
C ARG A 96 -15.57 4.27 -7.51
N SER A 97 -16.87 4.07 -7.50
CA SER A 97 -17.71 4.19 -6.30
C SER A 97 -18.80 3.13 -6.28
N LYS A 98 -19.29 2.83 -5.08
CA LYS A 98 -20.44 1.93 -4.88
C LYS A 98 -21.09 2.21 -3.51
N PRO A 99 -22.39 1.93 -3.33
CA PRO A 99 -22.96 1.85 -2.01
C PRO A 99 -22.36 0.66 -1.24
N GLU A 100 -22.10 0.86 0.05
CA GLU A 100 -21.57 -0.19 0.94
C GLU A 100 -22.08 0.02 2.37
N THR A 101 -22.74 -0.98 2.94
CA THR A 101 -23.18 -0.94 4.34
C THR A 101 -21.99 -1.16 5.27
N LYS A 102 -21.85 -0.27 6.26
CA LYS A 102 -20.80 -0.34 7.29
C LYS A 102 -21.38 -0.19 8.68
N LYS A 103 -20.71 -0.80 9.64
CA LYS A 103 -20.95 -0.62 11.07
C LYS A 103 -20.00 0.46 11.59
N TYR A 104 -20.55 1.33 12.44
CA TYR A 104 -19.80 2.36 13.15
C TYR A 104 -19.80 2.06 14.65
N ALA A 105 -18.62 2.08 15.27
CA ALA A 105 -18.43 1.75 16.68
C ALA A 105 -17.44 2.70 17.39
N PHE A 106 -17.38 3.98 16.93
CA PHE A 106 -16.46 4.99 17.44
C PHE A 106 -17.20 6.12 18.18
N GLU A 107 -16.50 7.18 18.51
CA GLU A 107 -16.89 8.19 19.48
C GLU A 107 -17.83 9.29 18.94
N LEU A 108 -17.98 9.43 17.62
CA LEU A 108 -18.84 10.49 17.09
C LEU A 108 -20.30 10.21 17.42
N PRO A 109 -21.00 11.16 18.07
CA PRO A 109 -22.42 11.01 18.36
C PRO A 109 -23.24 11.10 17.06
N ASN A 110 -24.43 10.53 17.11
CA ASN A 110 -25.42 10.60 16.02
C ASN A 110 -25.03 9.88 14.70
N ILE A 111 -23.99 9.04 14.71
CA ILE A 111 -23.72 8.14 13.60
C ILE A 111 -24.52 6.84 13.82
N PRO A 112 -25.35 6.40 12.86
CA PRO A 112 -26.05 5.13 12.96
C PRO A 112 -25.07 3.97 13.13
N HIS A 113 -25.39 3.02 14.02
CA HIS A 113 -24.54 1.84 14.26
C HIS A 113 -24.30 1.04 12.98
N GLU A 114 -25.29 0.96 12.10
CA GLU A 114 -25.18 0.30 10.80
C GLU A 114 -26.00 1.09 9.77
N THR A 115 -25.36 1.49 8.68
CA THR A 115 -26.02 2.25 7.62
C THR A 115 -25.27 2.11 6.29
N GLU A 116 -25.92 2.52 5.20
CA GLU A 116 -25.30 2.58 3.88
C GLU A 116 -24.49 3.88 3.73
N TYR A 117 -23.28 3.71 3.20
CA TYR A 117 -22.36 4.78 2.81
C TYR A 117 -22.13 4.74 1.28
N LEU A 118 -21.78 5.86 0.69
CA LEU A 118 -21.12 5.84 -0.61
C LEU A 118 -19.63 5.58 -0.39
N LYS A 119 -19.14 4.40 -0.79
CA LYS A 119 -17.70 4.10 -0.87
C LYS A 119 -17.13 4.68 -2.16
N VAL A 120 -16.04 5.42 -2.04
CA VAL A 120 -15.31 6.02 -3.17
C VAL A 120 -13.84 5.59 -3.10
N LEU A 121 -13.28 5.15 -4.23
CA LEU A 121 -11.85 4.83 -4.34
C LEU A 121 -11.12 6.02 -4.96
N LEU A 122 -10.32 6.72 -4.16
CA LEU A 122 -9.58 7.90 -4.57
C LEU A 122 -8.07 7.60 -4.60
N PRO A 123 -7.37 7.77 -5.74
CA PRO A 123 -5.93 7.55 -5.80
C PRO A 123 -5.17 8.54 -4.89
N TYR A 124 -4.03 8.13 -4.36
CA TYR A 124 -3.18 8.99 -3.52
C TYR A 124 -2.51 10.11 -4.30
N GLN A 125 -2.37 9.94 -5.61
CA GLN A 125 -1.84 10.96 -6.53
C GLN A 125 -2.53 10.90 -7.88
N THR A 126 -2.53 12.02 -8.57
CA THR A 126 -3.05 12.16 -9.94
C THR A 126 -2.07 12.97 -10.79
N SER A 127 -2.35 13.11 -12.09
CA SER A 127 -1.58 13.99 -12.97
C SER A 127 -1.60 15.47 -12.52
N LYS A 128 -2.69 15.92 -11.87
CA LYS A 128 -2.84 17.30 -11.35
C LYS A 128 -2.35 17.49 -9.92
N SER A 129 -2.28 16.43 -9.11
CA SER A 129 -1.95 16.53 -7.70
C SER A 129 -1.04 15.39 -7.25
N LYS A 130 0.13 15.73 -6.70
CA LYS A 130 1.05 14.77 -6.10
C LYS A 130 0.56 14.23 -4.76
N ASN A 131 -0.36 14.94 -4.11
CA ASN A 131 -0.94 14.52 -2.83
C ASN A 131 -2.44 14.84 -2.85
N VAL A 132 -3.25 13.80 -2.99
CA VAL A 132 -4.71 13.89 -2.99
C VAL A 132 -5.19 13.71 -1.55
N THR A 133 -5.78 14.76 -0.99
CA THR A 133 -6.29 14.77 0.39
C THR A 133 -7.74 15.24 0.44
N ILE A 134 -8.50 14.65 1.36
CA ILE A 134 -9.88 15.05 1.66
C ILE A 134 -9.90 15.55 3.10
N PRO A 135 -10.37 16.80 3.36
CA PRO A 135 -10.58 17.28 4.72
C PRO A 135 -11.57 16.39 5.48
N ALA A 136 -11.28 16.11 6.75
CA ALA A 136 -12.16 15.29 7.58
C ALA A 136 -13.52 16.00 7.84
N GLU A 137 -13.50 17.33 7.85
CA GLU A 137 -14.64 18.20 8.07
C GLU A 137 -15.44 18.52 6.80
N LEU A 138 -15.13 17.82 5.68
CA LEU A 138 -15.85 18.04 4.44
C LEU A 138 -17.31 17.60 4.60
N GLU A 139 -18.21 18.53 4.38
CA GLU A 139 -19.65 18.33 4.33
C GLU A 139 -20.21 18.76 2.97
N GLY A 140 -21.36 18.23 2.60
CA GLY A 140 -22.10 18.60 1.42
C GLY A 140 -23.59 18.71 1.67
N ASP A 141 -24.33 18.98 0.64
CA ASP A 141 -25.80 19.06 0.70
C ASP A 141 -26.42 17.67 0.91
N THR A 142 -25.76 16.61 0.42
CA THR A 142 -26.27 15.24 0.45
C THR A 142 -25.59 14.35 1.50
N PHE A 143 -24.42 14.75 2.04
CA PHE A 143 -23.67 13.96 3.03
C PHE A 143 -23.21 14.83 4.20
N CYS A 144 -23.03 14.22 5.37
CA CYS A 144 -22.65 14.93 6.60
C CYS A 144 -21.27 14.54 7.14
N HIS A 145 -20.71 13.40 6.76
CA HIS A 145 -19.38 12.97 7.21
C HIS A 145 -18.64 12.23 6.12
N VAL A 146 -17.30 12.33 6.18
CA VAL A 146 -16.36 11.57 5.33
C VAL A 146 -15.39 10.82 6.22
N PHE A 147 -15.30 9.51 6.05
CA PHE A 147 -14.35 8.65 6.75
C PHE A 147 -13.27 8.14 5.80
N GLY A 148 -12.08 7.83 6.33
CA GLY A 148 -10.97 7.29 5.56
C GLY A 148 -10.07 8.33 4.88
N GLY A 149 -10.34 9.63 5.05
CA GLY A 149 -9.56 10.72 4.44
C GLY A 149 -8.09 10.75 4.87
N ASN A 150 -7.79 10.32 6.09
CA ASN A 150 -6.44 10.33 6.66
C ASN A 150 -5.71 8.98 6.57
N THR A 151 -6.33 7.96 5.98
CA THR A 151 -5.70 6.64 5.81
C THR A 151 -4.44 6.75 4.96
N ASN A 152 -3.29 6.27 5.45
CA ASN A 152 -2.06 6.23 4.70
C ASN A 152 -1.98 4.98 3.77
N ILE A 153 -0.92 4.87 2.97
CA ILE A 153 -0.79 3.78 1.99
C ILE A 153 -0.61 2.44 2.67
N PHE A 154 0.19 2.39 3.75
CA PHE A 154 0.41 1.16 4.49
C PHE A 154 -0.87 0.67 5.17
N GLU A 155 -1.64 1.56 5.80
CA GLU A 155 -2.95 1.23 6.34
C GLU A 155 -3.90 0.69 5.25
N SER A 156 -3.92 1.33 4.07
CA SER A 156 -4.68 0.83 2.92
C SER A 156 -4.23 -0.57 2.50
N PHE A 157 -2.92 -0.83 2.47
CA PHE A 157 -2.37 -2.17 2.20
C PHE A 157 -2.86 -3.20 3.23
N VAL A 158 -2.71 -2.90 4.52
CA VAL A 158 -3.12 -3.79 5.62
C VAL A 158 -4.61 -4.15 5.52
N VAL A 159 -5.46 -3.14 5.34
CA VAL A 159 -6.91 -3.33 5.28
C VAL A 159 -7.34 -4.03 3.99
N GLN A 160 -6.89 -3.53 2.83
CA GLN A 160 -7.32 -4.05 1.53
C GLN A 160 -6.79 -5.45 1.24
N ARG A 161 -5.56 -5.76 1.70
CA ARG A 161 -4.95 -7.07 1.50
C ARG A 161 -5.14 -8.03 2.68
N LYS A 162 -5.76 -7.59 3.78
CA LYS A 162 -6.01 -8.37 5.02
C LYS A 162 -4.72 -8.93 5.60
N VAL A 163 -3.68 -8.09 5.66
CA VAL A 163 -2.37 -8.43 6.19
C VAL A 163 -2.27 -7.93 7.63
N MET A 164 -2.02 -8.82 8.59
CA MET A 164 -2.00 -8.49 10.02
C MET A 164 -0.60 -8.20 10.57
N GLY A 165 0.44 -8.44 9.79
CA GLY A 165 1.84 -8.28 10.18
C GLY A 165 2.76 -9.04 9.22
N PRO A 166 4.07 -9.16 9.52
CA PRO A 166 5.00 -9.91 8.70
C PRO A 166 4.49 -11.32 8.40
N CYS A 167 4.39 -11.64 7.13
CA CYS A 167 3.87 -12.92 6.65
C CYS A 167 4.38 -13.23 5.23
N TRP A 168 4.13 -14.44 4.77
CA TRP A 168 4.37 -14.79 3.39
C TRP A 168 3.34 -14.18 2.47
N LEU A 169 3.84 -13.57 1.41
CA LEU A 169 3.06 -12.99 0.32
C LEU A 169 3.37 -13.74 -0.98
N GLU A 170 2.35 -14.01 -1.77
CA GLU A 170 2.50 -14.36 -3.18
C GLU A 170 2.46 -13.08 -4.00
N ILE A 171 3.52 -12.84 -4.78
CA ILE A 171 3.67 -11.67 -5.64
C ILE A 171 3.48 -12.11 -7.08
N LYS A 172 2.48 -11.51 -7.74
CA LYS A 172 2.11 -11.79 -9.14
C LYS A 172 2.47 -10.63 -10.05
N ASN A 173 2.72 -10.91 -11.31
CA ASN A 173 2.96 -9.90 -12.34
C ASN A 173 4.03 -8.86 -11.97
N GLY A 174 5.10 -9.30 -11.29
CA GLY A 174 6.23 -8.43 -10.94
C GLY A 174 7.08 -8.09 -12.15
N ASP A 175 7.46 -6.81 -12.26
CA ASP A 175 8.44 -6.31 -13.22
C ASP A 175 9.82 -6.24 -12.54
N PHE A 176 10.81 -6.95 -13.08
CA PHE A 176 12.17 -7.08 -12.55
C PHE A 176 13.18 -6.13 -13.22
N ASP A 177 12.75 -5.39 -14.23
CA ASP A 177 13.66 -4.58 -15.05
C ASP A 177 13.63 -3.09 -14.66
N GLN A 178 12.43 -2.55 -14.35
CA GLN A 178 12.26 -1.12 -14.08
C GLN A 178 13.00 -0.62 -12.83
N LEU A 179 13.15 -1.46 -11.81
CA LEU A 179 13.76 -1.09 -10.52
C LEU A 179 15.11 -1.77 -10.29
N LYS A 180 15.69 -2.39 -11.31
CA LYS A 180 16.94 -3.13 -11.17
C LYS A 180 18.05 -2.27 -10.57
N GLY A 181 18.53 -2.65 -9.37
CA GLY A 181 19.58 -1.92 -8.64
C GLY A 181 19.10 -0.66 -7.92
N ALA A 182 17.79 -0.48 -7.73
CA ALA A 182 17.24 0.64 -6.98
C ALA A 182 17.52 0.54 -5.47
N SER A 183 17.72 -0.66 -4.94
CA SER A 183 18.08 -0.90 -3.55
C SER A 183 19.37 -1.75 -3.43
N HIS A 184 19.81 -1.99 -2.18
CA HIS A 184 20.89 -2.94 -1.87
C HIS A 184 20.40 -4.40 -1.74
N CYS A 185 19.13 -4.66 -2.05
CA CYS A 185 18.59 -6.02 -2.08
C CYS A 185 19.11 -6.82 -3.28
N ALA A 186 19.08 -8.13 -3.17
CA ALA A 186 19.44 -9.03 -4.26
C ALA A 186 18.45 -9.01 -5.42
N VAL A 187 17.21 -8.55 -5.16
CA VAL A 187 16.14 -8.39 -6.15
C VAL A 187 15.30 -7.17 -5.84
N ASP A 188 15.04 -6.36 -6.86
CA ASP A 188 14.10 -5.24 -6.83
C ASP A 188 12.96 -5.50 -7.83
N VAL A 189 11.72 -5.41 -7.39
CA VAL A 189 10.54 -5.75 -8.21
C VAL A 189 9.48 -4.66 -8.12
N LEU A 190 8.94 -4.26 -9.27
CA LEU A 190 7.79 -3.36 -9.35
C LEU A 190 6.49 -4.14 -9.51
N VAL A 191 5.49 -3.81 -8.72
CA VAL A 191 4.12 -4.32 -8.83
C VAL A 191 3.16 -3.15 -9.05
N SER A 192 2.49 -3.13 -10.19
CA SER A 192 1.65 -2.00 -10.60
C SER A 192 0.25 -1.99 -9.96
N LYS A 193 -0.16 -3.11 -9.34
CA LYS A 193 -1.50 -3.25 -8.77
C LYS A 193 -1.44 -3.96 -7.42
N PRO A 194 -2.01 -3.38 -6.35
CA PRO A 194 -2.02 -4.00 -5.01
C PRO A 194 -2.64 -5.39 -4.99
N GLU A 195 -3.58 -5.68 -5.88
CA GLU A 195 -4.25 -6.98 -5.98
C GLU A 195 -3.31 -8.13 -6.33
N ASN A 196 -2.15 -7.82 -6.90
CA ASN A 196 -1.10 -8.79 -7.21
C ASN A 196 -0.26 -9.19 -5.99
N VAL A 197 -0.49 -8.58 -4.84
CA VAL A 197 0.13 -8.93 -3.56
C VAL A 197 -0.88 -9.68 -2.72
N VAL A 198 -0.70 -10.99 -2.53
CA VAL A 198 -1.68 -11.87 -1.88
C VAL A 198 -1.07 -12.55 -0.66
N PRO A 199 -1.63 -12.41 0.56
CA PRO A 199 -1.15 -13.12 1.72
C PRO A 199 -1.36 -14.64 1.55
N ILE A 200 -0.38 -15.41 2.01
CA ILE A 200 -0.42 -16.88 1.98
C ILE A 200 -0.58 -17.41 3.40
N ALA A 201 -1.31 -18.51 3.55
CA ALA A 201 -1.55 -19.17 4.84
C ALA A 201 -0.32 -19.97 5.37
N ASP A 202 0.89 -19.68 4.90
CA ASP A 202 2.13 -20.29 5.40
C ASP A 202 2.55 -19.56 6.69
N LYS A 203 2.63 -20.30 7.80
CA LYS A 203 3.00 -19.77 9.12
C LYS A 203 4.48 -19.94 9.45
N MET A 204 5.26 -20.60 8.60
CA MET A 204 6.69 -20.79 8.84
C MET A 204 7.46 -19.50 8.61
N VAL A 205 8.03 -18.94 9.67
CA VAL A 205 8.94 -17.80 9.60
C VAL A 205 10.27 -18.29 9.00
N PRO A 206 10.81 -17.60 7.99
CA PRO A 206 12.13 -17.96 7.44
C PRO A 206 13.25 -17.62 8.43
N ASP A 207 14.39 -18.29 8.30
CA ASP A 207 15.59 -17.97 9.08
C ASP A 207 16.03 -16.52 8.81
N LEU A 208 16.24 -15.77 9.89
CA LEU A 208 16.66 -14.37 9.87
C LEU A 208 18.03 -14.20 10.50
N ASN A 209 18.89 -13.42 9.87
CA ASN A 209 20.14 -12.95 10.48
C ASN A 209 19.89 -11.60 11.14
N CYS A 210 20.03 -11.53 12.46
CA CYS A 210 19.85 -10.32 13.24
C CYS A 210 21.21 -9.75 13.67
N ILE A 211 21.42 -8.45 13.47
CA ILE A 211 22.59 -7.72 13.93
C ILE A 211 22.10 -6.60 14.86
N SER A 212 22.66 -6.54 16.06
CA SER A 212 22.46 -5.41 16.96
C SER A 212 23.69 -4.50 16.90
N VAL A 213 23.47 -3.21 16.63
CA VAL A 213 24.53 -2.21 16.56
C VAL A 213 24.25 -1.12 17.59
N SER A 214 25.24 -0.83 18.44
CA SER A 214 25.20 0.29 19.37
C SER A 214 26.36 1.24 19.06
N VAL A 215 26.07 2.52 18.96
CA VAL A 215 27.07 3.58 18.71
C VAL A 215 27.07 4.52 19.88
N GLN A 216 28.25 4.68 20.49
CA GLN A 216 28.48 5.66 21.54
C GLN A 216 29.47 6.72 21.05
N THR A 217 29.03 7.97 21.04
CA THR A 217 29.88 9.11 20.66
C THR A 217 30.30 9.88 21.89
N VAL A 218 31.58 10.26 21.93
CA VAL A 218 32.14 11.13 22.98
C VAL A 218 32.60 12.42 22.29
N MET A 219 32.05 13.55 22.72
CA MET A 219 32.56 14.86 22.28
C MET A 219 33.93 15.12 22.89
N ASN A 220 34.91 15.45 22.05
CA ASN A 220 36.21 15.92 22.52
C ASN A 220 36.05 17.35 23.00
N PRO A 221 36.28 17.67 24.29
CA PRO A 221 36.09 19.03 24.82
C PRO A 221 37.14 20.04 24.36
N ARG A 222 38.03 19.68 23.42
CA ARG A 222 39.13 20.52 22.90
C ARG A 222 39.00 20.93 21.43
N GLU A 223 37.85 20.71 20.78
CA GLU A 223 37.55 21.27 19.45
C GLU A 223 36.39 22.25 19.48
#